data_af5eb8d06364f8d013467259c12d4b15
#
_entry.id   af5eb8d06364f8d013467259c12d4b15
#
_cell.length_a   1.000
_cell.length_b   1.000
_cell.length_c   1.000
_cell.angle_alpha   90.00
_cell.angle_beta   90.00
_cell.angle_gamma   90.00
#
_symmetry.space_group_name_H-M   'P 1'
#
loop_
_entity.id
_entity.type
_entity.pdbx_description
1 polymer ?
#
loop_
_entity_poly.entity_id
_entity_poly.type
_entity_poly.pdbx_seq_one_letter_code
_entity_poly.pdbx_strand_id
1 'polypeptide(L)'
;MQWFGSYKKSGELVKVQVWLIVNSGRIEFLTGKDSYKVRRLRRNPRAICYVGSMDGPAVVGTAEIVSEKAELWRAYQAYWKTHPVFMLLGIGLRIWIEMLIGNRVVVRLLPDDPNLLLGINE
;
A
#
# COMPACT_ATOMS: atom_id res chain seq x y z
N MET A 1 -12.12 3.38 -0.05
CA MET A 1 -10.94 2.53 0.07
C MET A 1 -10.56 1.89 -1.23
N GLN A 2 -9.31 1.57 -1.39
CA GLN A 2 -8.80 0.94 -2.59
C GLN A 2 -8.58 -0.56 -2.33
N TRP A 3 -8.43 -1.33 -3.39
CA TRP A 3 -8.18 -2.76 -3.31
C TRP A 3 -6.80 -3.07 -3.86
N PHE A 4 -6.07 -3.92 -3.14
CA PHE A 4 -4.74 -4.35 -3.51
C PHE A 4 -4.72 -5.86 -3.72
N GLY A 5 -4.29 -6.31 -4.91
CA GLY A 5 -4.23 -7.71 -5.27
C GLY A 5 -2.81 -8.25 -5.28
N SER A 6 -2.61 -9.38 -4.67
CA SER A 6 -1.36 -10.14 -4.69
C SER A 6 -1.65 -11.62 -4.94
N TYR A 7 -0.63 -12.39 -5.31
CA TYR A 7 -0.82 -13.78 -5.76
C TYR A 7 -0.38 -14.80 -4.73
N LYS A 8 -1.22 -15.83 -4.52
CA LYS A 8 -0.87 -17.02 -3.74
C LYS A 8 0.13 -17.89 -4.51
N LYS A 9 0.70 -18.89 -3.83
CA LYS A 9 1.55 -19.92 -4.47
C LYS A 9 0.86 -20.61 -5.64
N SER A 10 -0.45 -20.80 -5.54
CA SER A 10 -1.26 -21.42 -6.60
C SER A 10 -1.46 -20.56 -7.83
N GLY A 11 -1.05 -19.27 -7.78
CA GLY A 11 -1.33 -18.29 -8.82
C GLY A 11 -2.64 -17.56 -8.67
N GLU A 12 -3.46 -17.91 -7.67
CA GLU A 12 -4.75 -17.25 -7.42
C GLU A 12 -4.54 -15.83 -6.89
N LEU A 13 -5.28 -14.88 -7.45
CA LEU A 13 -5.27 -13.48 -7.03
C LEU A 13 -6.12 -13.29 -5.76
N VAL A 14 -5.54 -12.65 -4.76
CA VAL A 14 -6.24 -12.28 -3.51
C VAL A 14 -6.31 -10.76 -3.43
N LYS A 15 -7.52 -10.21 -3.33
CA LYS A 15 -7.77 -8.77 -3.22
C LYS A 15 -8.09 -8.42 -1.76
N VAL A 16 -7.43 -7.40 -1.23
CA VAL A 16 -7.67 -6.88 0.12
C VAL A 16 -7.83 -5.36 0.09
N GLN A 17 -8.64 -4.83 0.99
CA GLN A 17 -8.78 -3.38 1.13
C GLN A 17 -7.57 -2.80 1.82
N VAL A 18 -7.09 -1.66 1.31
CA VAL A 18 -5.96 -0.94 1.87
C VAL A 18 -6.19 0.56 1.75
N TRP A 19 -5.53 1.34 2.59
CA TRP A 19 -5.51 2.80 2.47
C TRP A 19 -4.30 3.18 1.62
N LEU A 20 -4.56 3.44 0.35
CA LEU A 20 -3.51 3.84 -0.58
C LEU A 20 -3.16 5.31 -0.46
N ILE A 21 -1.90 5.60 -0.68
CA ILE A 21 -1.39 6.95 -0.87
C ILE A 21 -0.83 7.01 -2.29
N VAL A 22 -1.32 7.97 -3.08
CA VAL A 22 -0.75 8.26 -4.40
C VAL A 22 0.08 9.53 -4.26
N ASN A 23 1.38 9.42 -4.44
CA ASN A 23 2.30 10.54 -4.28
C ASN A 23 3.44 10.45 -5.30
N SER A 24 3.62 11.50 -6.09
CA SER A 24 4.74 11.63 -7.03
C SER A 24 4.88 10.44 -7.99
N GLY A 25 3.77 9.94 -8.50
CA GLY A 25 3.76 8.80 -9.43
C GLY A 25 3.94 7.45 -8.76
N ARG A 26 3.76 7.37 -7.45
CA ARG A 26 3.89 6.12 -6.68
C ARG A 26 2.59 5.82 -5.95
N ILE A 27 2.27 4.53 -5.87
CA ILE A 27 1.18 4.03 -5.03
C ILE A 27 1.82 3.33 -3.84
N GLU A 28 1.50 3.79 -2.64
CA GLU A 28 2.12 3.28 -1.42
C GLU A 28 1.07 3.01 -0.34
N PHE A 29 1.37 2.08 0.57
CA PHE A 29 0.61 1.91 1.80
C PHE A 29 1.48 1.31 2.90
N LEU A 30 1.10 1.59 4.16
CA LEU A 30 1.73 1.00 5.33
C LEU A 30 1.00 -0.28 5.73
N THR A 31 1.75 -1.32 6.05
CA THR A 31 1.18 -2.58 6.52
C THR A 31 2.12 -3.26 7.51
N GLY A 32 1.62 -4.27 8.22
CA GLY A 32 2.45 -5.08 9.11
C GLY A 32 3.50 -5.86 8.32
N LYS A 33 4.73 -5.89 8.84
CA LYS A 33 5.85 -6.52 8.13
C LYS A 33 5.66 -8.03 7.92
N ASP A 34 4.85 -8.68 8.77
CA ASP A 34 4.58 -10.13 8.69
C ASP A 34 3.18 -10.43 8.19
N SER A 35 2.48 -9.46 7.60
CA SER A 35 1.14 -9.68 7.03
C SER A 35 1.19 -10.66 5.86
N TYR A 36 0.04 -11.28 5.56
CA TYR A 36 -0.07 -12.19 4.42
C TYR A 36 0.23 -11.48 3.10
N LYS A 37 -0.16 -10.21 2.97
CA LYS A 37 0.15 -9.37 1.80
C LYS A 37 1.65 -9.32 1.54
N VAL A 38 2.43 -9.02 2.59
CA VAL A 38 3.88 -8.91 2.49
C VAL A 38 4.51 -10.26 2.17
N ARG A 39 4.04 -11.33 2.81
CA ARG A 39 4.53 -12.70 2.53
C ARG A 39 4.30 -13.10 1.07
N ARG A 40 3.11 -12.79 0.53
CA ARG A 40 2.80 -13.07 -0.87
C ARG A 40 3.71 -12.27 -1.81
N LEU A 41 3.96 -10.99 -1.50
CA LEU A 41 4.80 -10.12 -2.32
C LEU A 41 6.28 -10.51 -2.28
N ARG A 42 6.77 -11.00 -1.15
CA ARG A 42 8.15 -11.50 -1.06
C ARG A 42 8.38 -12.71 -1.97
N ARG A 43 7.35 -13.50 -2.16
CA ARG A 43 7.37 -14.68 -3.01
C ARG A 43 7.15 -14.35 -4.48
N ASN A 44 6.19 -13.46 -4.74
CA ASN A 44 5.86 -12.98 -6.08
C ASN A 44 5.55 -11.47 -6.00
N PRO A 45 6.45 -10.61 -6.47
CA PRO A 45 6.29 -9.16 -6.33
C PRO A 45 5.28 -8.54 -7.30
N ARG A 46 4.69 -9.31 -8.19
CA ARG A 46 3.65 -8.79 -9.08
C ARG A 46 2.39 -8.46 -8.29
N ALA A 47 1.81 -7.30 -8.58
CA ALA A 47 0.64 -6.81 -7.86
C ALA A 47 -0.26 -5.99 -8.78
N ILE A 48 -1.53 -5.87 -8.36
CA ILE A 48 -2.54 -5.07 -9.07
C ILE A 48 -3.24 -4.20 -8.04
N CYS A 49 -3.38 -2.91 -8.33
CA CYS A 49 -4.14 -1.99 -7.51
C CYS A 49 -5.45 -1.63 -8.22
N TYR A 50 -6.57 -1.79 -7.53
CA TYR A 50 -7.90 -1.43 -8.06
C TYR A 50 -8.37 -0.15 -7.36
N VAL A 51 -8.77 0.83 -8.15
CA VAL A 51 -9.16 2.15 -7.65
C VAL A 51 -10.68 2.23 -7.55
N GLY A 52 -11.18 2.55 -6.36
CA GLY A 52 -12.61 2.78 -6.11
C GLY A 52 -13.40 1.53 -5.80
N SER A 53 -13.25 0.45 -6.54
CA SER A 53 -13.97 -0.81 -6.32
C SER A 53 -13.11 -2.01 -6.74
N MET A 54 -13.53 -3.22 -6.34
CA MET A 54 -12.83 -4.46 -6.71
C MET A 54 -12.74 -4.68 -8.22
N ASP A 55 -13.65 -4.08 -8.98
CA ASP A 55 -13.69 -4.19 -10.43
C ASP A 55 -13.39 -2.86 -11.13
N GLY A 56 -12.87 -1.91 -10.37
CA GLY A 56 -12.52 -0.59 -10.88
C GLY A 56 -11.26 -0.57 -11.75
N PRO A 57 -10.85 0.63 -12.20
CA PRO A 57 -9.62 0.77 -12.96
C PRO A 57 -8.45 0.14 -12.21
N ALA A 58 -7.60 -0.60 -12.93
CA ALA A 58 -6.52 -1.34 -12.33
C ALA A 58 -5.16 -0.81 -12.80
N VAL A 59 -4.21 -0.76 -11.86
CA VAL A 59 -2.80 -0.45 -12.13
C VAL A 59 -2.00 -1.70 -11.82
N VAL A 60 -1.38 -2.28 -12.85
CA VAL A 60 -0.55 -3.47 -12.72
C VAL A 60 0.92 -3.06 -12.57
N GLY A 61 1.64 -3.72 -11.69
CA GLY A 61 3.05 -3.39 -11.51
C GLY A 61 3.79 -4.37 -10.63
N THR A 62 4.98 -3.96 -10.21
CA THR A 62 5.84 -4.70 -9.30
C THR A 62 5.86 -4.01 -7.96
N ALA A 63 5.62 -4.76 -6.88
CA ALA A 63 5.65 -4.23 -5.52
C ALA A 63 7.06 -4.29 -4.95
N GLU A 64 7.43 -3.22 -4.23
CA GLU A 64 8.68 -3.12 -3.49
C GLU A 64 8.34 -2.96 -2.01
N ILE A 65 9.04 -3.70 -1.15
CA ILE A 65 8.86 -3.63 0.30
C ILE A 65 9.98 -2.78 0.87
N VAL A 66 9.61 -1.65 1.48
CA VAL A 66 10.56 -0.66 1.99
C VAL A 66 10.42 -0.60 3.51
N SER A 67 11.53 -0.77 4.22
CA SER A 67 11.57 -0.74 5.68
C SER A 67 12.38 0.44 6.25
N GLU A 68 12.85 1.34 5.40
CA GLU A 68 13.60 2.52 5.83
C GLU A 68 12.72 3.46 6.67
N LYS A 69 13.24 3.89 7.83
CA LYS A 69 12.48 4.73 8.76
C LYS A 69 12.01 6.05 8.14
N ALA A 70 12.83 6.67 7.32
CA ALA A 70 12.47 7.93 6.65
C ALA A 70 11.26 7.73 5.72
N GLU A 71 11.20 6.65 4.98
CA GLU A 71 10.09 6.32 4.09
C GLU A 71 8.82 5.96 4.86
N LEU A 72 8.96 5.20 5.95
CA LEU A 72 7.84 4.89 6.84
C LEU A 72 7.23 6.16 7.43
N TRP A 73 8.07 7.08 7.89
CA TRP A 73 7.63 8.35 8.47
C TRP A 73 6.92 9.22 7.44
N ARG A 74 7.45 9.27 6.22
CA ARG A 74 6.83 10.01 5.12
C ARG A 74 5.44 9.48 4.78
N ALA A 75 5.28 8.15 4.71
CA ALA A 75 3.98 7.52 4.46
C ALA A 75 3.01 7.77 5.63
N TYR A 76 3.49 7.70 6.86
CA TYR A 76 2.69 7.99 8.04
C TYR A 76 2.14 9.42 8.00
N GLN A 77 2.98 10.40 7.67
CA GLN A 77 2.55 11.79 7.53
C GLN A 77 1.51 11.96 6.41
N ALA A 78 1.66 11.22 5.33
CA ALA A 78 0.69 11.27 4.23
C ALA A 78 -0.68 10.73 4.66
N TYR A 79 -0.74 9.72 5.53
CA TYR A 79 -2.01 9.25 6.09
C TYR A 79 -2.72 10.33 6.91
N TRP A 80 -1.99 11.15 7.66
CA TRP A 80 -2.57 12.26 8.38
C TRP A 80 -3.22 13.29 7.45
N LYS A 81 -2.66 13.50 6.27
CA LYS A 81 -3.21 14.41 5.26
C LYS A 81 -4.44 13.83 4.56
N THR A 82 -4.45 12.54 4.28
CA THR A 82 -5.51 11.90 3.51
C THR A 82 -6.65 11.34 4.36
N HIS A 83 -6.36 10.91 5.59
CA HIS A 83 -7.33 10.30 6.49
C HIS A 83 -7.23 10.86 7.92
N PRO A 84 -7.37 12.20 8.10
CA PRO A 84 -7.12 12.82 9.41
C PRO A 84 -8.07 12.35 10.51
N VAL A 85 -9.33 12.07 10.18
CA VAL A 85 -10.32 11.65 11.18
C VAL A 85 -9.97 10.27 11.73
N PHE A 86 -9.64 9.32 10.87
CA PHE A 86 -9.28 7.97 11.30
C PHE A 86 -7.98 7.96 12.11
N MET A 87 -7.03 8.80 11.75
CA MET A 87 -5.77 8.92 12.50
C MET A 87 -6.01 9.48 13.90
N LEU A 88 -6.92 10.44 14.04
CA LEU A 88 -7.30 11.01 15.35
C LEU A 88 -8.05 10.01 16.23
N LEU A 89 -8.77 9.05 15.66
CA LEU A 89 -9.54 8.05 16.41
C LEU A 89 -8.67 6.97 17.08
N GLY A 90 -7.35 7.12 17.06
CA GLY A 90 -6.42 6.20 17.71
C GLY A 90 -5.67 5.29 16.75
N ILE A 91 -6.09 5.20 15.49
CA ILE A 91 -5.38 4.40 14.47
C ILE A 91 -3.98 4.95 14.25
N GLY A 92 -3.84 6.29 14.24
CA GLY A 92 -2.55 6.95 14.11
C GLY A 92 -1.57 6.58 15.22
N LEU A 93 -2.06 6.55 16.47
CA LEU A 93 -1.23 6.17 17.61
C LEU A 93 -0.78 4.72 17.51
N ARG A 94 -1.68 3.82 17.13
CA ARG A 94 -1.37 2.40 16.96
C ARG A 94 -0.31 2.18 15.88
N ILE A 95 -0.46 2.83 14.73
CA ILE A 95 0.52 2.73 13.63
C ILE A 95 1.87 3.28 14.08
N TRP A 96 1.86 4.41 14.79
CA TRP A 96 3.08 5.04 15.29
C TRP A 96 3.86 4.13 16.23
N ILE A 97 3.16 3.49 17.19
CA ILE A 97 3.78 2.54 18.10
C ILE A 97 4.37 1.35 17.34
N GLU A 98 3.63 0.78 16.39
CA GLU A 98 4.11 -0.33 15.58
C GLU A 98 5.32 0.05 14.71
N MET A 99 5.39 1.28 14.23
CA MET A 99 6.58 1.78 13.52
C MET A 99 7.79 1.86 14.43
N LEU A 100 7.62 2.30 15.68
CA LEU A 100 8.71 2.40 16.65
C LEU A 100 9.31 1.04 17.00
N ILE A 101 8.50 -0.01 17.07
CA ILE A 101 8.96 -1.37 17.34
C ILE A 101 9.42 -2.13 16.09
N GLY A 102 9.39 -1.47 14.92
CA GLY A 102 9.84 -2.08 13.66
C GLY A 102 8.89 -3.10 13.06
N ASN A 103 7.59 -3.00 13.35
CA ASN A 103 6.58 -3.96 12.90
C ASN A 103 5.80 -3.50 11.66
N ARG A 104 6.21 -2.41 11.02
CA ARG A 104 5.56 -1.86 9.81
C ARG A 104 6.54 -1.75 8.66
N VAL A 105 6.01 -1.89 7.45
CA VAL A 105 6.76 -1.66 6.21
C VAL A 105 5.89 -0.84 5.27
N VAL A 106 6.52 -0.17 4.31
CA VAL A 106 5.86 0.48 3.19
C VAL A 106 5.85 -0.50 2.02
N VAL A 107 4.67 -0.75 1.47
CA VAL A 107 4.56 -1.46 0.19
C VAL A 107 4.36 -0.39 -0.89
N ARG A 108 5.25 -0.39 -1.87
CA ARG A 108 5.25 0.58 -2.97
C ARG A 108 5.02 -0.17 -4.27
N LEU A 109 3.99 0.23 -5.01
CA LEU A 109 3.72 -0.32 -6.33
C LEU A 109 4.40 0.54 -7.38
N LEU A 110 5.28 -0.07 -8.17
CA LEU A 110 5.91 0.55 -9.33
C LEU A 110 5.14 0.10 -10.57
N PRO A 111 4.33 1.00 -11.18
CA PRO A 111 3.48 0.61 -12.31
C PRO A 111 4.31 0.20 -13.52
N ASP A 112 3.83 -0.80 -14.26
CA ASP A 112 4.42 -1.18 -15.54
C ASP A 112 4.29 -0.05 -16.56
N ASP A 113 3.15 0.67 -16.50
CA ASP A 113 2.88 1.83 -17.34
C ASP A 113 2.62 3.06 -16.44
N PRO A 114 3.57 4.01 -16.34
CA PRO A 114 3.40 5.21 -15.50
C PRO A 114 2.19 6.07 -15.91
N ASN A 115 1.72 5.99 -17.14
CA ASN A 115 0.57 6.77 -17.59
C ASN A 115 -0.73 6.36 -16.90
N LEU A 116 -0.81 5.13 -16.37
CA LEU A 116 -1.97 4.68 -15.62
C LEU A 116 -2.21 5.49 -14.35
N LEU A 117 -1.15 6.07 -13.77
CA LEU A 117 -1.25 6.88 -12.56
C LEU A 117 -1.83 8.26 -12.81
N LEU A 118 -1.73 8.78 -14.02
CA LEU A 118 -2.24 10.12 -14.36
C LEU A 118 -3.76 10.19 -14.22
N GLY A 119 -4.47 9.12 -14.56
CA GLY A 119 -5.91 9.03 -14.38
C GLY A 119 -6.36 8.92 -12.93
N ILE A 120 -5.49 8.49 -12.03
CA ILE A 120 -5.80 8.32 -10.60
C ILE A 120 -5.63 9.65 -9.85
N ASN A 121 -4.67 10.49 -10.27
CA ASN A 121 -4.37 11.76 -9.63
C ASN A 121 -5.41 12.86 -9.96
N GLU A 122 -6.24 12.63 -10.91
CA GLU A 122 -7.33 13.52 -11.27
C GLU A 122 -8.58 13.22 -10.45
#